data_e0da2db79f706c3b60708bf166d33ad7
#
_entry.id   e0da2db79f706c3b60708bf166d33ad7
#
_cell.length_a   1.000
_cell.length_b   1.000
_cell.length_c   1.000
_cell.angle_alpha   90.00
_cell.angle_beta   90.00
_cell.angle_gamma   90.00
#
_symmetry.space_group_name_H-M   'P 1'
#
loop_
_entity.id
_entity.type
_entity.pdbx_description
1 polymer ?
#
loop_
_entity_poly.entity_id
_entity_poly.type
_entity_poly.pdbx_seq_one_letter_code
_entity_poly.pdbx_strand_id
1 'polypeptide(L)'
;MKQRRDHDNHLEFCPELAELVRSRRIVGKNGKVFEQLAALSSRNNLLTLRHLMLTLNPERTLEVGLGFGGSALMFASTHRDLRHAPCGQHTSVDPFQTTVWDSSAILLLERAGLEEYVDVRSSSSALELPRMLQQSERFELAYIDGSHLFEDVFVDAYFVIRLLVEGGVVAFDDSANPHIAKVIAFIRSSLAPGIEELDLSEHRPSGSSGIIYRAARWFGKVQLTAFRKKETCERNWNAPFRSF
;
A
#
# COMPACT_ATOMS: atom_id res chain seq x y z
N MET A 1 -16.16 20.24 -7.82
CA MET A 1 -15.83 18.89 -7.33
C MET A 1 -16.04 17.76 -8.36
N LYS A 2 -17.10 17.74 -9.20
CA LYS A 2 -17.30 16.68 -10.21
C LYS A 2 -16.24 16.65 -11.32
N GLN A 3 -15.77 17.79 -11.83
CA GLN A 3 -14.76 17.86 -12.90
C GLN A 3 -13.35 17.36 -12.48
N ARG A 4 -12.96 17.48 -11.20
CA ARG A 4 -11.69 16.88 -10.71
C ARG A 4 -11.75 15.35 -10.69
N ARG A 5 -12.92 14.72 -10.40
CA ARG A 5 -13.05 13.26 -10.33
C ARG A 5 -12.92 12.55 -11.69
N ASP A 6 -13.23 13.21 -12.80
CA ASP A 6 -13.13 12.58 -14.13
C ASP A 6 -11.69 12.51 -14.65
N HIS A 7 -10.84 13.49 -14.33
CA HIS A 7 -9.41 13.43 -14.65
C HIS A 7 -8.64 12.41 -13.81
N ASP A 8 -9.06 12.14 -12.56
CA ASP A 8 -8.40 11.18 -11.67
C ASP A 8 -8.71 9.70 -11.98
N ASN A 9 -9.61 9.41 -12.92
CA ASN A 9 -9.91 8.03 -13.33
C ASN A 9 -8.85 7.41 -14.24
N HIS A 10 -7.85 8.17 -14.67
CA HIS A 10 -6.76 7.73 -15.51
C HIS A 10 -5.42 7.88 -14.78
N LEU A 11 -4.44 7.06 -15.15
CA LEU A 11 -3.08 7.13 -14.58
C LEU A 11 -2.26 8.29 -15.17
N GLU A 12 -2.91 9.30 -15.77
CA GLU A 12 -2.29 10.44 -16.44
C GLU A 12 -1.49 11.35 -15.48
N PHE A 13 -1.74 11.24 -14.18
CA PHE A 13 -0.96 11.95 -13.16
C PHE A 13 0.51 11.49 -13.08
N CYS A 14 0.82 10.28 -13.59
CA CYS A 14 2.16 9.74 -13.69
C CYS A 14 2.29 8.94 -15.00
N PRO A 15 2.87 9.53 -16.05
CA PRO A 15 3.02 8.89 -17.36
C PRO A 15 3.80 7.56 -17.29
N GLU A 16 4.83 7.47 -16.44
CA GLU A 16 5.65 6.27 -16.25
C GLU A 16 4.82 5.14 -15.65
N LEU A 17 3.93 5.45 -14.71
CA LEU A 17 2.99 4.48 -14.14
C LEU A 17 1.97 4.02 -15.19
N ALA A 18 1.43 4.96 -15.97
CA ALA A 18 0.49 4.64 -17.05
C ALA A 18 1.13 3.71 -18.08
N GLU A 19 2.39 3.98 -18.47
CA GLU A 19 3.15 3.14 -19.39
C GLU A 19 3.44 1.75 -18.79
N LEU A 20 3.87 1.67 -17.51
CA LEU A 20 4.12 0.42 -16.81
C LEU A 20 2.88 -0.49 -16.80
N VAL A 21 1.72 0.09 -16.45
CA VAL A 21 0.43 -0.64 -16.39
C VAL A 21 -0.02 -1.07 -17.79
N ARG A 22 0.22 -0.24 -18.82
CA ARG A 22 -0.17 -0.52 -20.21
C ARG A 22 0.72 -1.58 -20.85
N SER A 23 2.04 -1.42 -20.76
CA SER A 23 3.01 -2.31 -21.43
C SER A 23 3.21 -3.63 -20.68
N ARG A 24 2.98 -3.65 -19.37
CA ARG A 24 3.30 -4.76 -18.47
C ARG A 24 4.73 -5.29 -18.68
N ARG A 25 5.64 -4.36 -18.97
CA ARG A 25 7.05 -4.64 -19.25
C ARG A 25 7.93 -3.59 -18.60
N ILE A 26 9.02 -4.03 -18.00
CA ILE A 26 10.05 -3.15 -17.40
C ILE A 26 11.43 -3.75 -17.66
N VAL A 27 12.44 -2.89 -17.72
CA VAL A 27 13.85 -3.28 -17.89
C VAL A 27 14.60 -2.80 -16.64
N GLY A 28 15.33 -3.71 -16.02
CA GLY A 28 16.17 -3.43 -14.87
C GLY A 28 17.51 -2.81 -15.23
N LYS A 29 18.27 -2.49 -14.18
CA LYS A 29 19.54 -1.76 -14.28
C LYS A 29 20.60 -2.48 -15.12
N ASN A 30 20.66 -3.82 -15.04
CA ASN A 30 21.61 -4.64 -15.78
C ASN A 30 21.00 -5.21 -17.07
N GLY A 31 19.87 -4.66 -17.53
CA GLY A 31 19.21 -5.05 -18.77
C GLY A 31 18.28 -6.26 -18.64
N LYS A 32 18.02 -6.76 -17.43
CA LYS A 32 17.02 -7.82 -17.24
C LYS A 32 15.65 -7.31 -17.63
N VAL A 33 15.00 -8.05 -18.52
CA VAL A 33 13.65 -7.73 -19.01
C VAL A 33 12.63 -8.52 -18.21
N PHE A 34 11.62 -7.83 -17.70
CA PHE A 34 10.48 -8.43 -17.02
C PHE A 34 9.22 -8.19 -17.87
N GLU A 35 8.48 -9.26 -18.10
CA GLU A 35 7.22 -9.25 -18.84
C GLU A 35 6.11 -9.88 -17.97
N GLN A 36 4.85 -9.54 -18.24
CA GLN A 36 3.69 -10.03 -17.48
C GLN A 36 3.79 -9.75 -15.97
N LEU A 37 4.14 -8.52 -15.60
CA LEU A 37 4.42 -8.05 -14.24
C LEU A 37 3.39 -8.53 -13.20
N ALA A 38 3.58 -9.74 -12.65
CA ALA A 38 2.63 -10.35 -11.72
C ALA A 38 2.59 -9.62 -10.36
N ALA A 39 3.73 -9.05 -9.95
CA ALA A 39 3.87 -8.25 -8.73
C ALA A 39 3.49 -6.77 -8.94
N LEU A 40 2.62 -6.46 -9.89
CA LEU A 40 2.13 -5.10 -10.11
C LEU A 40 0.69 -5.00 -9.63
N SER A 41 0.46 -4.15 -8.65
CA SER A 41 -0.86 -3.84 -8.11
C SER A 41 -1.84 -3.46 -9.23
N SER A 42 -3.09 -3.86 -9.10
CA SER A 42 -4.09 -3.59 -10.12
C SER A 42 -4.32 -2.07 -10.29
N ARG A 43 -4.61 -1.63 -11.54
CA ARG A 43 -4.97 -0.23 -11.82
C ARG A 43 -6.06 0.30 -10.88
N ASN A 44 -7.08 -0.53 -10.58
CA ASN A 44 -8.18 -0.11 -9.71
C ASN A 44 -7.73 0.07 -8.26
N ASN A 45 -6.82 -0.75 -7.76
CA ASN A 45 -6.25 -0.60 -6.42
C ASN A 45 -5.38 0.65 -6.34
N LEU A 46 -4.51 0.88 -7.33
CA LEU A 46 -3.68 2.09 -7.41
C LEU A 46 -4.52 3.38 -7.40
N LEU A 47 -5.59 3.45 -8.20
CA LEU A 47 -6.49 4.60 -8.22
C LEU A 47 -7.27 4.76 -6.91
N THR A 48 -7.68 3.65 -6.29
CA THR A 48 -8.37 3.68 -4.99
C THR A 48 -7.44 4.22 -3.90
N LEU A 49 -6.19 3.73 -3.85
CA LEU A 49 -5.17 4.21 -2.91
C LEU A 49 -4.86 5.70 -3.14
N ARG A 50 -4.75 6.13 -4.41
CA ARG A 50 -4.56 7.55 -4.73
C ARG A 50 -5.72 8.41 -4.22
N HIS A 51 -6.97 8.03 -4.48
CA HIS A 51 -8.13 8.76 -3.99
C HIS A 51 -8.19 8.80 -2.46
N LEU A 52 -7.86 7.68 -1.81
CA LEU A 52 -7.74 7.62 -0.35
C LEU A 52 -6.68 8.60 0.15
N MET A 53 -5.48 8.58 -0.47
CA MET A 53 -4.38 9.47 -0.13
C MET A 53 -4.72 10.95 -0.33
N LEU A 54 -5.36 11.32 -1.46
CA LEU A 54 -5.83 12.69 -1.71
C LEU A 54 -6.87 13.16 -0.68
N THR A 55 -7.66 12.23 -0.12
CA THR A 55 -8.65 12.54 0.92
C THR A 55 -8.01 12.68 2.30
N LEU A 56 -7.05 11.82 2.63
CA LEU A 56 -6.35 11.81 3.92
C LEU A 56 -5.29 12.91 4.02
N ASN A 57 -4.69 13.29 2.89
CA ASN A 57 -3.55 14.22 2.81
C ASN A 57 -2.41 13.84 3.78
N PRO A 58 -1.91 12.60 3.76
CA PRO A 58 -0.88 12.14 4.70
C PRO A 58 0.46 12.81 4.40
N GLU A 59 1.19 13.22 5.42
CA GLU A 59 2.55 13.73 5.28
C GLU A 59 3.56 12.61 5.04
N ARG A 60 3.35 11.46 5.67
CA ARG A 60 4.23 10.29 5.57
C ARG A 60 3.45 9.03 5.25
N THR A 61 3.93 8.31 4.24
CA THR A 61 3.35 7.03 3.82
C THR A 61 4.39 5.91 3.87
N LEU A 62 3.93 4.69 4.09
CA LEU A 62 4.76 3.47 4.17
C LEU A 62 4.21 2.42 3.22
N GLU A 63 5.09 1.69 2.52
CA GLU A 63 4.71 0.44 1.88
C GLU A 63 5.66 -0.70 2.27
N VAL A 64 5.12 -1.91 2.35
CA VAL A 64 5.86 -3.16 2.41
C VAL A 64 5.69 -3.87 1.08
N GLY A 65 6.81 -4.01 0.35
CA GLY A 65 6.83 -4.55 -1.01
C GLY A 65 6.87 -3.46 -2.07
N LEU A 66 8.06 -3.15 -2.61
CA LEU A 66 8.26 -2.21 -3.72
C LEU A 66 8.02 -2.88 -5.08
N GLY A 67 8.47 -4.14 -5.23
CA GLY A 67 8.33 -4.91 -6.46
C GLY A 67 8.83 -4.14 -7.70
N PHE A 68 7.94 -3.91 -8.65
CA PHE A 68 8.21 -3.14 -9.87
C PHE A 68 7.95 -1.63 -9.73
N GLY A 69 7.61 -1.14 -8.53
CA GLY A 69 7.46 0.29 -8.22
C GLY A 69 6.13 0.93 -8.62
N GLY A 70 5.11 0.14 -8.95
CA GLY A 70 3.82 0.70 -9.35
C GLY A 70 3.13 1.50 -8.24
N SER A 71 3.07 0.97 -7.04
CA SER A 71 2.54 1.65 -5.85
C SER A 71 3.42 2.83 -5.44
N ALA A 72 4.75 2.67 -5.43
CA ALA A 72 5.67 3.76 -5.11
C ALA A 72 5.53 4.96 -6.07
N LEU A 73 5.41 4.73 -7.38
CA LEU A 73 5.11 5.79 -8.35
C LEU A 73 3.79 6.50 -8.04
N MET A 74 2.75 5.74 -7.69
CA MET A 74 1.45 6.31 -7.30
C MET A 74 1.60 7.16 -6.04
N PHE A 75 2.26 6.65 -4.98
CA PHE A 75 2.46 7.39 -3.74
C PHE A 75 3.31 8.64 -3.95
N ALA A 76 4.48 8.51 -4.58
CA ALA A 76 5.41 9.62 -4.82
C ALA A 76 4.79 10.72 -5.68
N SER A 77 4.13 10.36 -6.80
CA SER A 77 3.42 11.34 -7.64
C SER A 77 2.27 12.02 -6.90
N THR A 78 1.59 11.31 -5.99
CA THR A 78 0.52 11.91 -5.19
C THR A 78 1.08 12.87 -4.15
N HIS A 79 2.21 12.57 -3.50
CA HIS A 79 2.93 13.51 -2.63
C HIS A 79 3.32 14.78 -3.39
N ARG A 80 3.87 14.65 -4.60
CA ARG A 80 4.17 15.79 -5.49
C ARG A 80 2.92 16.63 -5.79
N ASP A 81 1.80 15.99 -6.12
CA ASP A 81 0.55 16.67 -6.47
C ASP A 81 -0.09 17.36 -5.25
N LEU A 82 0.14 16.83 -4.04
CA LEU A 82 -0.20 17.44 -2.75
C LEU A 82 0.77 18.57 -2.36
N ARG A 83 1.84 18.79 -3.16
CA ARG A 83 2.88 19.81 -2.95
C ARG A 83 3.71 19.59 -1.68
N HIS A 84 3.90 18.36 -1.28
CA HIS A 84 4.85 18.02 -0.22
C HIS A 84 6.29 18.25 -0.71
N ALA A 85 7.20 18.60 0.20
CA ALA A 85 8.60 18.73 -0.15
C ALA A 85 9.20 17.35 -0.50
N PRO A 86 10.11 17.25 -1.49
CA PRO A 86 10.75 15.98 -1.85
C PRO A 86 11.85 15.62 -0.83
N CYS A 87 11.48 14.92 0.23
CA CYS A 87 12.41 14.48 1.29
C CYS A 87 12.01 13.11 1.88
N GLY A 88 11.68 12.13 1.03
CA GLY A 88 11.39 10.76 1.45
C GLY A 88 10.07 10.59 2.19
N GLN A 89 9.01 11.29 1.74
CA GLN A 89 7.68 11.17 2.33
C GLN A 89 7.09 9.77 2.26
N HIS A 90 7.46 9.03 1.22
CA HIS A 90 7.06 7.65 1.04
C HIS A 90 8.23 6.72 1.39
N THR A 91 8.08 5.93 2.43
CA THR A 91 9.06 4.88 2.79
C THR A 91 8.62 3.56 2.18
N SER A 92 9.52 2.91 1.44
CA SER A 92 9.28 1.61 0.80
C SER A 92 10.27 0.57 1.30
N VAL A 93 9.78 -0.56 1.81
CA VAL A 93 10.60 -1.65 2.36
C VAL A 93 10.56 -2.86 1.44
N ASP A 94 11.70 -3.18 0.82
CA ASP A 94 11.84 -4.34 -0.08
C ASP A 94 13.28 -4.87 -0.09
N PRO A 95 13.53 -6.13 0.35
CA PRO A 95 14.88 -6.70 0.37
C PRO A 95 15.40 -7.12 -1.01
N PHE A 96 14.56 -7.12 -2.05
CA PHE A 96 14.84 -7.82 -3.30
C PHE A 96 15.14 -6.90 -4.49
N GLN A 97 15.19 -5.57 -4.30
CA GLN A 97 15.39 -4.64 -5.40
C GLN A 97 16.66 -4.91 -6.20
N THR A 98 17.77 -5.16 -5.54
CA THR A 98 19.06 -5.40 -6.20
C THR A 98 19.26 -6.83 -6.69
N THR A 99 18.56 -7.81 -6.11
CA THR A 99 18.76 -9.24 -6.36
C THR A 99 17.74 -9.85 -7.31
N VAL A 100 16.46 -9.61 -7.09
CA VAL A 100 15.36 -10.19 -7.86
C VAL A 100 14.88 -9.23 -8.94
N TRP A 101 14.66 -7.95 -8.57
CA TRP A 101 14.02 -6.94 -9.41
C TRP A 101 14.99 -6.14 -10.27
N ASP A 102 16.32 -6.44 -10.19
CA ASP A 102 17.37 -5.75 -10.96
C ASP A 102 17.28 -4.21 -10.86
N SER A 103 16.93 -3.70 -9.68
CA SER A 103 16.72 -2.28 -9.39
C SER A 103 15.73 -1.58 -10.33
N SER A 104 14.82 -2.32 -10.95
CA SER A 104 13.92 -1.78 -11.97
C SER A 104 12.99 -0.70 -11.43
N ALA A 105 12.48 -0.84 -10.19
CA ALA A 105 11.64 0.17 -9.56
C ALA A 105 12.42 1.47 -9.27
N ILE A 106 13.66 1.34 -8.80
CA ILE A 106 14.53 2.50 -8.52
C ILE A 106 14.77 3.29 -9.80
N LEU A 107 15.17 2.62 -10.89
CA LEU A 107 15.33 3.28 -12.20
C LEU A 107 14.05 3.93 -12.71
N LEU A 108 12.91 3.34 -12.42
CA LEU A 108 11.63 3.88 -12.87
C LEU A 108 11.26 5.14 -12.09
N LEU A 109 11.54 5.18 -10.78
CA LEU A 109 11.40 6.39 -9.95
C LEU A 109 12.32 7.52 -10.44
N GLU A 110 13.60 7.21 -10.73
CA GLU A 110 14.56 8.17 -11.31
C GLU A 110 14.05 8.74 -12.65
N ARG A 111 13.55 7.89 -13.55
CA ARG A 111 12.97 8.33 -14.84
C ARG A 111 11.77 9.24 -14.69
N ALA A 112 10.96 8.98 -13.65
CA ALA A 112 9.80 9.80 -13.34
C ALA A 112 10.15 11.11 -12.60
N GLY A 113 11.41 11.31 -12.19
CA GLY A 113 11.85 12.43 -11.34
C GLY A 113 11.16 12.42 -9.98
N LEU A 114 10.94 11.23 -9.42
CA LEU A 114 10.23 11.00 -8.16
C LEU A 114 11.09 10.34 -7.08
N GLU A 115 12.38 10.11 -7.35
CA GLU A 115 13.31 9.43 -6.45
C GLU A 115 13.46 10.14 -5.10
N GLU A 116 13.43 11.47 -5.07
CA GLU A 116 13.56 12.24 -3.83
C GLU A 116 12.32 12.15 -2.92
N TYR A 117 11.17 11.70 -3.45
CA TYR A 117 9.96 11.45 -2.66
C TYR A 117 9.97 10.08 -1.97
N VAL A 118 10.89 9.17 -2.33
CA VAL A 118 10.86 7.78 -1.88
C VAL A 118 12.14 7.42 -1.14
N ASP A 119 11.99 6.99 0.12
CA ASP A 119 13.05 6.36 0.92
C ASP A 119 12.97 4.85 0.75
N VAL A 120 13.85 4.27 -0.08
CA VAL A 120 13.89 2.82 -0.35
C VAL A 120 14.80 2.14 0.65
N ARG A 121 14.22 1.31 1.52
CA ARG A 121 14.94 0.51 2.52
C ARG A 121 15.09 -0.94 2.06
N SER A 122 16.30 -1.29 1.62
CA SER A 122 16.67 -2.63 1.13
C SER A 122 16.89 -3.60 2.30
N SER A 123 15.80 -3.91 3.02
CA SER A 123 15.80 -4.78 4.19
C SER A 123 14.53 -5.62 4.24
N SER A 124 14.59 -6.76 4.93
CA SER A 124 13.36 -7.51 5.26
C SER A 124 12.45 -6.66 6.16
N SER A 125 11.16 -6.66 5.89
CA SER A 125 10.16 -5.97 6.71
C SER A 125 10.18 -6.43 8.17
N ALA A 126 10.41 -7.74 8.42
CA ALA A 126 10.53 -8.31 9.75
C ALA A 126 11.70 -7.73 10.58
N LEU A 127 12.70 -7.11 9.94
CA LEU A 127 13.82 -6.42 10.60
C LEU A 127 13.63 -4.90 10.59
N GLU A 128 13.13 -4.36 9.49
CA GLU A 128 13.04 -2.91 9.30
C GLU A 128 11.89 -2.27 10.08
N LEU A 129 10.70 -2.87 10.06
CA LEU A 129 9.55 -2.32 10.77
C LEU A 129 9.77 -2.22 12.30
N PRO A 130 10.35 -3.24 12.99
CA PRO A 130 10.75 -3.09 14.40
C PRO A 130 11.75 -1.96 14.62
N ARG A 131 12.72 -1.76 13.71
CA ARG A 131 13.71 -0.68 13.78
C ARG A 131 13.05 0.68 13.68
N MET A 132 12.14 0.87 12.71
CA MET A 132 11.33 2.09 12.59
C MET A 132 10.56 2.39 13.87
N LEU A 133 9.96 1.36 14.49
CA LEU A 133 9.21 1.52 15.73
C LEU A 133 10.12 1.95 16.89
N GLN A 134 11.34 1.40 17.00
CA GLN A 134 12.35 1.81 17.97
C GLN A 134 12.82 3.26 17.76
N GLN A 135 12.86 3.70 16.51
CA GLN A 135 13.20 5.07 16.10
C GLN A 135 12.01 6.04 16.23
N SER A 136 10.88 5.56 16.73
CA SER A 136 9.65 6.35 16.89
C SER A 136 9.11 6.93 15.58
N GLU A 137 9.40 6.30 14.44
CA GLU A 137 8.80 6.71 13.18
C GLU A 137 7.29 6.49 13.20
N ARG A 138 6.55 7.37 12.51
CA ARG A 138 5.08 7.29 12.41
C ARG A 138 4.62 7.62 11.00
N PHE A 139 3.48 7.03 10.62
CA PHE A 139 2.90 7.15 9.30
C PHE A 139 1.38 7.35 9.39
N GLU A 140 0.82 8.10 8.45
CA GLU A 140 -0.61 8.35 8.36
C GLU A 140 -1.32 7.37 7.41
N LEU A 141 -0.57 6.83 6.42
CA LEU A 141 -1.08 5.82 5.49
C LEU A 141 -0.02 4.76 5.25
N ALA A 142 -0.40 3.50 5.38
CA ALA A 142 0.46 2.37 5.08
C ALA A 142 -0.21 1.40 4.09
N TYR A 143 0.61 0.72 3.28
CA TYR A 143 0.19 -0.28 2.30
C TYR A 143 1.02 -1.54 2.45
N ILE A 144 0.36 -2.69 2.60
CA ILE A 144 1.01 -4.01 2.72
C ILE A 144 0.70 -4.79 1.44
N ASP A 145 1.74 -4.99 0.62
CA ASP A 145 1.73 -5.69 -0.67
C ASP A 145 3.07 -6.42 -0.91
N GLY A 146 3.61 -7.05 0.13
CA GLY A 146 4.90 -7.75 0.10
C GLY A 146 4.75 -9.24 -0.11
N SER A 147 4.91 -10.01 0.96
CA SER A 147 4.74 -11.46 0.96
C SER A 147 3.27 -11.86 0.97
N HIS A 148 2.97 -13.06 0.43
CA HIS A 148 1.63 -13.65 0.50
C HIS A 148 1.59 -14.85 1.46
N LEU A 149 2.58 -15.00 2.35
CA LEU A 149 2.58 -15.98 3.43
C LEU A 149 1.90 -15.39 4.68
N PHE A 150 1.09 -16.18 5.36
CA PHE A 150 0.34 -15.73 6.54
C PHE A 150 1.24 -15.12 7.61
N GLU A 151 2.33 -15.80 7.94
CA GLU A 151 3.28 -15.38 8.98
C GLU A 151 3.94 -14.05 8.67
N ASP A 152 4.33 -13.82 7.43
CA ASP A 152 4.98 -12.57 7.01
C ASP A 152 3.98 -11.41 7.07
N VAL A 153 2.80 -11.58 6.46
CA VAL A 153 1.75 -10.55 6.47
C VAL A 153 1.25 -10.26 7.88
N PHE A 154 1.22 -11.29 8.76
CA PHE A 154 0.84 -11.10 10.16
C PHE A 154 1.87 -10.25 10.93
N VAL A 155 3.17 -10.51 10.71
CA VAL A 155 4.26 -9.73 11.30
C VAL A 155 4.24 -8.30 10.77
N ASP A 156 4.07 -8.13 9.46
CA ASP A 156 3.96 -6.82 8.83
C ASP A 156 2.78 -6.03 9.42
N ALA A 157 1.59 -6.62 9.47
CA ALA A 157 0.40 -6.01 10.06
C ALA A 157 0.62 -5.64 11.53
N TYR A 158 1.27 -6.50 12.31
CA TYR A 158 1.57 -6.26 13.72
C TYR A 158 2.39 -4.99 13.94
N PHE A 159 3.44 -4.80 13.15
CA PHE A 159 4.32 -3.63 13.27
C PHE A 159 3.73 -2.39 12.59
N VAL A 160 3.18 -2.53 11.38
CA VAL A 160 2.58 -1.40 10.64
C VAL A 160 1.47 -0.73 11.44
N ILE A 161 0.56 -1.49 12.06
CA ILE A 161 -0.53 -0.91 12.90
C ILE A 161 0.05 -0.10 14.08
N ARG A 162 1.20 -0.51 14.64
CA ARG A 162 1.88 0.23 15.72
C ARG A 162 2.61 1.46 15.22
N LEU A 163 3.09 1.43 13.99
CA LEU A 163 3.72 2.57 13.32
C LEU A 163 2.70 3.63 12.87
N LEU A 164 1.41 3.29 12.74
CA LEU A 164 0.39 4.27 12.41
C LEU A 164 0.13 5.24 13.56
N VAL A 165 -0.09 6.52 13.22
CA VAL A 165 -0.70 7.50 14.11
C VAL A 165 -2.16 7.15 14.39
N GLU A 166 -2.78 7.76 15.41
CA GLU A 166 -4.24 7.73 15.56
C GLU A 166 -4.89 8.40 14.34
N GLY A 167 -5.96 7.80 13.83
CA GLY A 167 -6.59 8.20 12.58
C GLY A 167 -5.89 7.67 11.32
N GLY A 168 -4.66 7.14 11.45
CA GLY A 168 -3.91 6.56 10.34
C GLY A 168 -4.54 5.30 9.77
N VAL A 169 -4.24 5.01 8.52
CA VAL A 169 -4.88 3.94 7.75
C VAL A 169 -3.84 2.93 7.27
N VAL A 170 -4.15 1.64 7.38
CA VAL A 170 -3.42 0.56 6.69
C VAL A 170 -4.31 -0.09 5.64
N ALA A 171 -3.79 -0.27 4.44
CA ALA A 171 -4.42 -1.00 3.36
C ALA A 171 -3.65 -2.30 3.06
N PHE A 172 -4.39 -3.38 2.76
CA PHE A 172 -3.86 -4.69 2.38
C PHE A 172 -4.26 -4.99 0.95
N ASP A 173 -3.27 -5.28 0.10
CA ASP A 173 -3.56 -5.84 -1.23
C ASP A 173 -3.89 -7.33 -1.15
N ASP A 174 -4.34 -7.88 -2.25
CA ASP A 174 -4.68 -9.30 -2.40
C ASP A 174 -5.52 -9.89 -1.25
N SER A 175 -6.42 -9.06 -0.69
CA SER A 175 -7.24 -9.41 0.48
C SER A 175 -8.11 -10.67 0.29
N ALA A 176 -8.32 -11.11 -0.96
CA ALA A 176 -8.99 -12.36 -1.29
C ALA A 176 -8.06 -13.59 -1.19
N ASN A 177 -6.74 -13.39 -1.09
CA ASN A 177 -5.79 -14.49 -0.86
C ASN A 177 -6.05 -15.10 0.53
N PRO A 178 -6.15 -16.43 0.67
CA PRO A 178 -6.48 -17.08 1.94
C PRO A 178 -5.55 -16.72 3.09
N HIS A 179 -4.25 -16.55 2.85
CA HIS A 179 -3.28 -16.16 3.86
C HIS A 179 -3.55 -14.74 4.38
N ILE A 180 -3.74 -13.77 3.47
CA ILE A 180 -4.03 -12.37 3.80
C ILE A 180 -5.41 -12.25 4.45
N ALA A 181 -6.42 -12.96 3.93
CA ALA A 181 -7.77 -13.00 4.50
C ALA A 181 -7.77 -13.46 5.96
N LYS A 182 -6.87 -14.39 6.34
CA LYS A 182 -6.73 -14.83 7.74
C LYS A 182 -6.17 -13.72 8.64
N VAL A 183 -5.18 -12.95 8.17
CA VAL A 183 -4.68 -11.79 8.91
C VAL A 183 -5.77 -10.73 9.08
N ILE A 184 -6.53 -10.44 8.02
CA ILE A 184 -7.67 -9.53 8.06
C ILE A 184 -8.74 -10.01 9.05
N ALA A 185 -9.04 -11.32 9.08
CA ALA A 185 -9.98 -11.91 10.05
C ALA A 185 -9.48 -11.74 11.49
N PHE A 186 -8.18 -11.92 11.75
CA PHE A 186 -7.57 -11.65 13.06
C PHE A 186 -7.75 -10.17 13.46
N ILE A 187 -7.47 -9.23 12.55
CA ILE A 187 -7.63 -7.79 12.82
C ILE A 187 -9.08 -7.49 13.21
N ARG A 188 -10.06 -7.97 12.43
CA ARG A 188 -11.49 -7.79 12.69
C ARG A 188 -11.93 -8.35 14.04
N SER A 189 -11.45 -9.55 14.39
CA SER A 189 -11.90 -10.25 15.61
C SER A 189 -11.19 -9.78 16.87
N SER A 190 -9.92 -9.41 16.75
CA SER A 190 -9.02 -9.29 17.91
C SER A 190 -8.56 -7.87 18.20
N LEU A 191 -8.58 -6.95 17.23
CA LEU A 191 -8.14 -5.59 17.41
C LEU A 191 -9.29 -4.56 17.50
N ALA A 192 -10.53 -4.95 17.22
CA ALA A 192 -11.68 -4.10 17.54
C ALA A 192 -11.81 -3.97 19.09
N PRO A 193 -12.17 -2.78 19.64
CA PRO A 193 -12.64 -1.59 18.94
C PRO A 193 -11.56 -0.59 18.48
N GLY A 194 -10.26 -0.84 18.76
CA GLY A 194 -9.16 0.09 18.45
C GLY A 194 -8.90 0.31 16.95
N ILE A 195 -9.49 -0.52 16.09
CA ILE A 195 -9.35 -0.41 14.64
C ILE A 195 -10.72 -0.58 13.95
N GLU A 196 -10.94 0.16 12.86
CA GLU A 196 -12.19 0.15 12.09
C GLU A 196 -11.92 -0.13 10.62
N GLU A 197 -12.67 -1.06 10.05
CA GLU A 197 -12.62 -1.32 8.61
C GLU A 197 -13.29 -0.20 7.82
N LEU A 198 -12.58 0.35 6.82
CA LEU A 198 -13.07 1.42 5.97
C LEU A 198 -13.92 0.88 4.81
N ASP A 199 -14.96 1.61 4.46
CA ASP A 199 -15.64 1.44 3.18
C ASP A 199 -14.92 2.22 2.09
N LEU A 200 -14.24 1.49 1.20
CA LEU A 200 -13.50 2.07 0.10
C LEU A 200 -14.37 2.38 -1.12
N SER A 201 -15.70 2.21 -1.07
CA SER A 201 -16.58 2.40 -2.23
C SER A 201 -16.52 3.82 -2.80
N GLU A 202 -16.35 4.83 -1.95
CA GLU A 202 -16.27 6.24 -2.36
C GLU A 202 -14.90 6.61 -2.98
N HIS A 203 -13.86 5.80 -2.70
CA HIS A 203 -12.51 5.98 -3.23
C HIS A 203 -12.28 5.22 -4.54
N ARG A 204 -13.23 4.39 -4.96
CA ARG A 204 -13.12 3.62 -6.21
C ARG A 204 -13.30 4.52 -7.43
N PRO A 205 -12.61 4.20 -8.56
CA PRO A 205 -12.83 4.88 -9.82
C PRO A 205 -14.32 4.89 -10.21
N SER A 206 -14.78 5.98 -10.83
CA SER A 206 -16.18 6.14 -11.26
C SER A 206 -16.62 5.04 -12.23
N GLY A 207 -17.91 4.67 -12.18
CA GLY A 207 -18.53 3.66 -13.04
C GLY A 207 -18.98 2.40 -12.30
N SER A 208 -19.01 1.27 -13.00
CA SER A 208 -19.47 -0.03 -12.44
C SER A 208 -18.59 -0.56 -11.29
N SER A 209 -17.39 0.01 -11.09
CA SER A 209 -16.43 -0.39 -10.05
C SER A 209 -17.00 -0.35 -8.64
N GLY A 210 -17.83 0.63 -8.31
CA GLY A 210 -18.45 0.74 -6.97
C GLY A 210 -19.48 -0.36 -6.70
N ILE A 211 -20.28 -0.72 -7.70
CA ILE A 211 -21.29 -1.80 -7.58
C ILE A 211 -20.58 -3.15 -7.48
N ILE A 212 -19.58 -3.38 -8.36
CA ILE A 212 -18.78 -4.60 -8.36
C ILE A 212 -18.05 -4.76 -7.02
N TYR A 213 -17.50 -3.67 -6.47
CA TYR A 213 -16.84 -3.69 -5.16
C TYR A 213 -17.80 -4.08 -4.03
N ARG A 214 -19.02 -3.51 -3.98
CA ARG A 214 -20.02 -3.86 -2.96
C ARG A 214 -20.41 -5.34 -3.06
N ALA A 215 -20.60 -5.85 -4.27
CA ALA A 215 -20.86 -7.27 -4.50
C ALA A 215 -19.68 -8.13 -4.07
N ALA A 216 -18.45 -7.75 -4.47
CA ALA A 216 -17.22 -8.47 -4.07
C ALA A 216 -17.04 -8.48 -2.55
N ARG A 217 -17.34 -7.35 -1.87
CA ARG A 217 -17.31 -7.26 -0.40
C ARG A 217 -18.30 -8.19 0.26
N TRP A 218 -19.53 -8.28 -0.28
CA TRP A 218 -20.56 -9.21 0.20
C TRP A 218 -20.10 -10.68 0.09
N PHE A 219 -19.39 -11.03 -0.98
CA PHE A 219 -18.87 -12.38 -1.22
C PHE A 219 -17.47 -12.63 -0.65
N GLY A 220 -16.87 -11.70 0.10
CA GLY A 220 -15.51 -11.84 0.63
C GLY A 220 -14.40 -11.90 -0.43
N LYS A 221 -14.65 -11.38 -1.64
CA LYS A 221 -13.73 -11.41 -2.79
C LYS A 221 -13.10 -10.04 -3.09
N VAL A 222 -12.98 -9.20 -2.09
CA VAL A 222 -12.35 -7.88 -2.23
C VAL A 222 -10.85 -8.05 -2.34
N GLN A 223 -10.23 -7.35 -3.30
CA GLN A 223 -8.77 -7.36 -3.49
C GLN A 223 -8.05 -6.33 -2.63
N LEU A 224 -8.71 -5.27 -2.19
CA LEU A 224 -8.14 -4.23 -1.34
C LEU A 224 -9.02 -4.01 -0.13
N THR A 225 -8.48 -4.22 1.06
CA THR A 225 -9.15 -3.95 2.35
C THR A 225 -8.34 -2.93 3.13
N ALA A 226 -8.99 -1.98 3.78
CA ALA A 226 -8.31 -0.97 4.59
C ALA A 226 -8.95 -0.83 5.97
N PHE A 227 -8.09 -0.47 6.94
CA PHE A 227 -8.48 -0.24 8.32
C PHE A 227 -7.94 1.08 8.82
N ARG A 228 -8.74 1.80 9.61
CA ARG A 228 -8.34 3.02 10.33
C ARG A 228 -8.06 2.69 11.78
N LYS A 229 -6.92 3.12 12.28
CA LYS A 229 -6.57 3.08 13.70
C LYS A 229 -7.32 4.19 14.43
N LYS A 230 -8.15 3.84 15.40
CA LYS A 230 -8.94 4.80 16.21
C LYS A 230 -8.22 5.22 17.48
N GLU A 231 -7.52 4.26 18.08
CA GLU A 231 -6.81 4.41 19.35
C GLU A 231 -5.66 3.41 19.44
N THR A 232 -4.96 3.38 20.55
CA THR A 232 -3.92 2.39 20.80
C THR A 232 -4.50 0.98 20.66
N CYS A 233 -4.02 0.21 19.67
CA CYS A 233 -4.47 -1.17 19.45
C CYS A 233 -3.76 -2.18 20.37
N GLU A 234 -3.55 -1.80 21.65
CA GLU A 234 -2.93 -2.67 22.64
C GLU A 234 -4.00 -3.55 23.30
N ARG A 235 -3.75 -4.84 23.22
CA ARG A 235 -4.58 -5.83 23.93
C ARG A 235 -4.02 -6.04 25.33
N ASN A 236 -4.93 -6.30 26.30
CA ASN A 236 -4.48 -6.74 27.60
C ASN A 236 -3.65 -8.03 27.46
N TRP A 237 -2.55 -8.15 28.20
CA TRP A 237 -1.63 -9.29 28.12
C TRP A 237 -2.32 -10.64 28.31
N ASN A 238 -3.42 -10.69 29.06
CA ASN A 238 -4.22 -11.89 29.32
C ASN A 238 -5.56 -11.92 28.54
N ALA A 239 -5.69 -11.12 27.48
CA ALA A 239 -6.91 -11.10 26.67
C ALA A 239 -7.22 -12.51 26.14
N PRO A 240 -8.49 -12.96 26.21
CA PRO A 240 -8.86 -14.28 25.75
C PRO A 240 -8.60 -14.43 24.24
N PHE A 241 -8.18 -15.63 23.84
CA PHE A 241 -8.04 -15.97 22.43
C PHE A 241 -9.43 -15.97 21.76
N ARG A 242 -9.51 -15.38 20.59
CA ARG A 242 -10.69 -15.42 19.72
C ARG A 242 -10.31 -16.11 18.41
N SER A 243 -11.08 -17.11 18.02
CA SER A 243 -10.91 -17.76 16.72
C SER A 243 -11.18 -16.77 15.57
N PHE A 244 -10.43 -16.91 14.50
CA PHE A 244 -10.51 -16.07 13.31
C PHE A 244 -10.24 -16.85 12.01
#